data_ee40d5af9b197098fe72a037b12aea9b
#
_entry.id   ee40d5af9b197098fe72a037b12aea9b
#
_cell.length_a   1.000
_cell.length_b   1.000
_cell.length_c   1.000
_cell.angle_alpha   90.00
_cell.angle_beta   90.00
_cell.angle_gamma   90.00
#
_symmetry.space_group_name_H-M   'P 1'
#
loop_
_entity.id
_entity.type
_entity.pdbx_description
1 polymer ?
#
loop_
_entity_poly.entity_id
_entity_poly.type
_entity_poly.pdbx_seq_one_letter_code
_entity_poly.pdbx_strand_id
1 'polypeptide(L)'
;MVLLSAQGMAKIAEVSFTSDDRVPDVIHNFNTDDFDSLYPKYKGGRPMTFTLPERREIKKIAKSKPTEHDLPFSTWSLSKPADFLVAEGVIDDISHEGLRILLREEGVSFPRLKTWKTSHDPDYAAKKARVEHLYAIADGEVLPEEGEPEVIFCMDEFGPLNLMPHPGKQWAERSGKHKDPGREPRRRRRATYNRYGGVRHLFAALDLAKDKLYGHIKPVKRRTQFLEFCRYLRTLYPDKARIAIVCDNFSPHLTMKKCQRVGTWAAANNVEIAYTPTNSSWLNRIEAQFTALRYFTLDGTDHATHKEQGSMIRRYIIWRNRHAEDRHLRAVLDRANVA
;
A
#
# COMPACT_ATOMS: atom_id res chain seq x y z
N MET A 1 -36.38 -9.09 38.57
CA MET A 1 -36.29 -10.06 39.70
C MET A 1 -35.85 -9.38 41.00
N VAL A 2 -34.69 -8.76 41.04
CA VAL A 2 -34.15 -8.16 42.29
C VAL A 2 -35.08 -7.11 42.92
N LEU A 3 -35.62 -6.18 42.10
CA LEU A 3 -36.58 -5.17 42.57
C LEU A 3 -37.94 -5.76 43.07
N LEU A 4 -38.21 -7.02 42.77
CA LEU A 4 -39.42 -7.74 43.14
C LEU A 4 -39.15 -8.76 44.25
N SER A 5 -37.97 -8.76 44.88
CA SER A 5 -37.53 -9.78 45.83
C SER A 5 -38.45 -9.92 47.07
N ALA A 6 -39.27 -8.91 47.36
CA ALA A 6 -40.30 -8.98 48.41
C ALA A 6 -41.58 -9.76 48.03
N GLN A 7 -41.71 -10.16 46.77
CA GLN A 7 -42.83 -10.96 46.26
C GLN A 7 -42.49 -12.45 46.34
N GLY A 8 -43.54 -13.30 46.33
CA GLY A 8 -43.30 -14.75 46.24
C GLY A 8 -42.60 -15.19 44.96
N MET A 9 -41.74 -16.25 45.03
CA MET A 9 -40.91 -16.72 43.90
C MET A 9 -41.69 -16.98 42.63
N ALA A 10 -42.84 -17.64 42.71
CA ALA A 10 -43.70 -17.91 41.56
C ALA A 10 -44.20 -16.62 40.91
N LYS A 11 -44.49 -15.57 41.67
CA LYS A 11 -44.92 -14.28 41.13
C LYS A 11 -43.77 -13.52 40.46
N ILE A 12 -42.58 -13.62 41.03
CA ILE A 12 -41.37 -13.04 40.44
C ILE A 12 -41.05 -13.74 39.12
N ALA A 13 -41.10 -15.06 39.06
CA ALA A 13 -40.87 -15.87 37.87
C ALA A 13 -41.87 -15.55 36.76
N GLU A 14 -43.16 -15.43 37.08
CA GLU A 14 -44.25 -15.06 36.18
C GLU A 14 -43.97 -13.67 35.53
N VAL A 15 -43.69 -12.65 36.36
CA VAL A 15 -43.48 -11.27 35.89
C VAL A 15 -42.17 -11.11 35.11
N SER A 16 -41.16 -11.88 35.44
CA SER A 16 -39.85 -11.84 34.79
C SER A 16 -39.67 -12.85 33.65
N PHE A 17 -40.71 -13.60 33.29
CA PHE A 17 -40.70 -14.61 32.24
C PHE A 17 -39.57 -15.65 32.39
N THR A 18 -39.39 -16.17 33.61
CA THR A 18 -38.35 -17.16 33.96
C THR A 18 -38.93 -18.33 34.74
N SER A 19 -38.11 -19.34 35.03
CA SER A 19 -38.51 -20.45 35.92
C SER A 19 -38.32 -20.09 37.37
N ASP A 20 -39.16 -20.71 38.28
CA ASP A 20 -39.12 -20.52 39.72
C ASP A 20 -37.74 -20.84 40.30
N ASP A 21 -37.05 -21.87 39.75
CA ASP A 21 -35.71 -22.32 40.18
C ASP A 21 -34.62 -21.28 39.93
N ARG A 22 -34.78 -20.41 38.92
CA ARG A 22 -33.81 -19.40 38.57
C ARG A 22 -33.88 -18.12 39.39
N VAL A 23 -35.01 -17.88 40.03
CA VAL A 23 -35.24 -16.67 40.84
C VAL A 23 -34.31 -16.59 42.05
N PRO A 24 -34.14 -17.66 42.86
CA PRO A 24 -33.21 -17.68 43.99
C PRO A 24 -31.77 -17.39 43.56
N ASP A 25 -31.31 -17.99 42.48
CA ASP A 25 -29.94 -17.82 41.99
C ASP A 25 -29.64 -16.36 41.60
N VAL A 26 -30.58 -15.70 40.93
CA VAL A 26 -30.42 -14.29 40.54
C VAL A 26 -30.39 -13.37 41.74
N ILE A 27 -31.27 -13.63 42.75
CA ILE A 27 -31.31 -12.84 43.98
C ILE A 27 -30.04 -13.07 44.80
N HIS A 28 -29.59 -14.32 44.92
CA HIS A 28 -28.38 -14.69 45.65
C HIS A 28 -27.14 -14.02 45.00
N ASN A 29 -26.99 -14.12 43.69
CA ASN A 29 -25.88 -13.49 42.97
C ASN A 29 -25.87 -11.97 43.14
N PHE A 30 -27.05 -11.32 43.14
CA PHE A 30 -27.15 -9.89 43.37
C PHE A 30 -26.75 -9.51 44.81
N ASN A 31 -27.20 -10.31 45.81
CA ASN A 31 -26.84 -10.07 47.21
C ASN A 31 -25.32 -10.28 47.47
N THR A 32 -24.64 -11.08 46.64
CA THR A 32 -23.19 -11.36 46.76
C THR A 32 -22.34 -10.36 46.00
N ASP A 33 -22.72 -10.04 44.76
CA ASP A 33 -21.89 -9.30 43.78
C ASP A 33 -22.53 -7.96 43.40
N ASP A 34 -23.64 -7.54 44.02
CA ASP A 34 -24.35 -6.29 43.77
C ASP A 34 -24.66 -6.07 42.28
N PHE A 35 -24.49 -4.85 41.78
CA PHE A 35 -24.74 -4.50 40.38
C PHE A 35 -23.86 -5.26 39.39
N ASP A 36 -22.69 -5.73 39.81
CA ASP A 36 -21.81 -6.52 38.96
C ASP A 36 -22.42 -7.87 38.54
N SER A 37 -23.35 -8.40 39.33
CA SER A 37 -24.10 -9.61 38.98
C SER A 37 -25.05 -9.46 37.80
N LEU A 38 -25.44 -8.21 37.44
CA LEU A 38 -26.32 -7.92 36.33
C LEU A 38 -25.58 -7.96 34.98
N TYR A 39 -24.26 -7.88 35.02
CA TYR A 39 -23.45 -8.05 33.82
C TYR A 39 -23.15 -9.53 33.60
N PRO A 40 -23.32 -10.06 32.38
CA PRO A 40 -23.05 -11.46 32.13
C PRO A 40 -21.56 -11.74 32.37
N LYS A 41 -21.24 -12.46 33.45
CA LYS A 41 -19.89 -12.96 33.76
C LYS A 41 -19.37 -13.90 32.64
N TYR A 42 -20.26 -14.37 31.78
CA TYR A 42 -19.97 -15.34 30.73
C TYR A 42 -20.75 -15.03 29.45
N LYS A 43 -20.03 -14.81 28.36
CA LYS A 43 -20.62 -14.71 27.03
C LYS A 43 -20.89 -16.10 26.43
N GLY A 44 -21.42 -17.06 27.13
CA GLY A 44 -21.69 -18.41 26.63
C GLY A 44 -20.70 -18.90 25.56
N GLY A 45 -20.17 -20.10 25.69
CA GLY A 45 -19.20 -20.65 24.74
C GLY A 45 -18.06 -21.39 25.45
N ARG A 46 -17.13 -21.95 24.64
CA ARG A 46 -15.95 -22.63 25.19
C ARG A 46 -15.07 -21.61 25.93
N PRO A 47 -14.62 -21.92 27.17
CA PRO A 47 -13.69 -21.07 27.92
C PRO A 47 -12.48 -20.67 27.04
N MET A 48 -12.02 -19.43 27.21
CA MET A 48 -10.80 -18.98 26.50
C MET A 48 -9.61 -19.84 26.97
N THR A 49 -8.84 -20.33 26.03
CA THR A 49 -7.66 -21.19 26.31
C THR A 49 -6.60 -20.45 27.13
N PHE A 50 -6.52 -19.14 27.01
CA PHE A 50 -5.55 -18.30 27.70
C PHE A 50 -6.26 -17.23 28.53
N THR A 51 -5.78 -17.04 29.76
CA THR A 51 -6.27 -16.02 30.68
C THR A 51 -5.91 -14.61 30.22
N LEU A 52 -6.56 -13.60 30.76
CA LEU A 52 -6.24 -12.19 30.43
C LEU A 52 -4.79 -11.80 30.74
N PRO A 53 -4.18 -12.22 31.88
CA PRO A 53 -2.76 -11.98 32.14
C PRO A 53 -1.84 -12.62 31.09
N GLU A 54 -2.06 -13.88 30.74
CA GLU A 54 -1.29 -14.59 29.70
C GLU A 54 -1.42 -13.89 28.34
N ARG A 55 -2.62 -13.51 27.94
CA ARG A 55 -2.84 -12.77 26.67
C ARG A 55 -2.09 -11.43 26.63
N ARG A 56 -2.03 -10.72 27.76
CA ARG A 56 -1.27 -9.46 27.88
C ARG A 56 0.23 -9.69 27.74
N GLU A 57 0.76 -10.73 28.37
CA GLU A 57 2.20 -11.05 28.30
C GLU A 57 2.59 -11.56 26.91
N ILE A 58 1.77 -12.44 26.29
CA ILE A 58 1.93 -12.86 24.87
C ILE A 58 1.99 -11.64 23.95
N LYS A 59 1.06 -10.71 24.12
CA LYS A 59 1.02 -9.48 23.32
C LYS A 59 2.25 -8.60 23.53
N LYS A 60 2.72 -8.47 24.75
CA LYS A 60 3.91 -7.69 25.10
C LYS A 60 5.16 -8.30 24.49
N ILE A 61 5.36 -9.60 24.61
CA ILE A 61 6.50 -10.33 24.03
C ILE A 61 6.47 -10.26 22.50
N ALA A 62 5.31 -10.48 21.87
CA ALA A 62 5.19 -10.37 20.41
C ALA A 62 5.53 -8.98 19.85
N LYS A 63 5.37 -7.92 20.65
CA LYS A 63 5.71 -6.54 20.29
C LYS A 63 7.14 -6.13 20.66
N SER A 64 7.82 -6.87 21.51
CA SER A 64 9.22 -6.64 21.87
C SER A 64 10.18 -7.09 20.76
N LYS A 65 11.43 -6.74 20.85
CA LYS A 65 12.47 -7.28 19.97
C LYS A 65 13.06 -8.55 20.58
N PRO A 66 13.36 -9.59 19.81
CA PRO A 66 14.03 -10.80 20.31
C PRO A 66 15.34 -10.47 21.07
N THR A 67 16.05 -9.43 20.65
CA THR A 67 17.29 -8.97 21.33
C THR A 67 17.07 -8.43 22.73
N GLU A 68 15.87 -8.03 23.11
CA GLU A 68 15.51 -7.62 24.48
C GLU A 68 15.40 -8.84 25.43
N HIS A 69 15.39 -10.03 24.86
CA HIS A 69 15.34 -11.32 25.54
C HIS A 69 16.61 -12.15 25.29
N ASP A 70 17.74 -11.49 25.01
CA ASP A 70 19.06 -12.10 24.74
C ASP A 70 19.07 -13.12 23.59
N LEU A 71 18.12 -13.02 22.67
CA LEU A 71 18.03 -13.89 21.50
C LEU A 71 18.75 -13.30 20.28
N PRO A 72 19.49 -14.12 19.50
CA PRO A 72 20.28 -13.65 18.37
C PRO A 72 19.44 -13.43 17.09
N PHE A 73 18.24 -12.89 17.22
CA PHE A 73 17.32 -12.64 16.12
C PHE A 73 16.93 -11.17 16.06
N SER A 74 16.85 -10.61 14.87
CA SER A 74 16.42 -9.22 14.65
C SER A 74 14.90 -9.03 14.73
N THR A 75 14.13 -10.08 14.38
CA THR A 75 12.65 -10.04 14.35
C THR A 75 12.08 -11.40 14.76
N TRP A 76 10.87 -11.36 15.31
CA TRP A 76 10.09 -12.55 15.56
C TRP A 76 9.60 -13.15 14.24
N SER A 77 9.81 -14.46 14.02
CA SER A 77 8.98 -15.27 13.11
C SER A 77 7.84 -15.85 13.93
N LEU A 78 6.78 -16.33 13.31
CA LEU A 78 5.62 -16.83 14.06
C LEU A 78 5.93 -18.04 14.98
N SER A 79 6.90 -18.89 14.61
CA SER A 79 7.33 -20.03 15.42
C SER A 79 8.13 -19.59 16.64
N LYS A 80 9.06 -18.67 16.49
CA LYS A 80 10.00 -18.29 17.56
C LYS A 80 9.35 -17.69 18.81
N PRO A 81 8.35 -16.76 18.73
CA PRO A 81 7.65 -16.31 19.93
C PRO A 81 6.80 -17.42 20.55
N ALA A 82 6.26 -18.38 19.79
CA ALA A 82 5.56 -19.53 20.35
C ALA A 82 6.49 -20.39 21.20
N ASP A 83 7.64 -20.79 20.60
CA ASP A 83 8.67 -21.57 21.31
C ASP A 83 9.21 -20.83 22.55
N PHE A 84 9.43 -19.52 22.45
CA PHE A 84 9.92 -18.68 23.54
C PHE A 84 8.91 -18.58 24.70
N LEU A 85 7.63 -18.36 24.39
CA LEU A 85 6.57 -18.26 25.39
C LEU A 85 6.42 -19.54 26.23
N VAL A 86 6.62 -20.70 25.60
CA VAL A 86 6.61 -22.00 26.28
C VAL A 86 7.89 -22.19 27.10
N ALA A 87 9.05 -21.84 26.53
CA ALA A 87 10.34 -21.98 27.21
C ALA A 87 10.45 -21.10 28.48
N GLU A 88 9.87 -19.91 28.47
CA GLU A 88 9.80 -18.99 29.61
C GLU A 88 8.65 -19.31 30.58
N GLY A 89 7.87 -20.35 30.32
CA GLY A 89 6.76 -20.76 31.18
C GLY A 89 5.61 -19.74 31.25
N VAL A 90 5.50 -18.86 30.26
CA VAL A 90 4.37 -17.91 30.15
C VAL A 90 3.06 -18.65 29.87
N ILE A 91 3.15 -19.74 29.10
CA ILE A 91 2.04 -20.64 28.75
C ILE A 91 2.58 -22.06 28.60
N ASP A 92 1.70 -23.06 28.77
CA ASP A 92 2.07 -24.47 28.67
C ASP A 92 2.31 -24.90 27.21
N ASP A 93 1.43 -24.47 26.29
CA ASP A 93 1.53 -24.80 24.86
C ASP A 93 0.73 -23.80 24.02
N ILE A 94 1.22 -23.53 22.81
CA ILE A 94 0.49 -22.79 21.79
C ILE A 94 0.95 -23.20 20.37
N SER A 95 0.01 -23.57 19.53
CA SER A 95 0.33 -23.75 18.11
C SER A 95 0.61 -22.42 17.42
N HIS A 96 1.44 -22.44 16.35
CA HIS A 96 1.73 -21.23 15.57
C HIS A 96 0.48 -20.56 15.01
N GLU A 97 -0.52 -21.36 14.61
CA GLU A 97 -1.79 -20.81 14.13
C GLU A 97 -2.63 -20.27 15.29
N GLY A 98 -2.63 -20.91 16.44
CA GLY A 98 -3.28 -20.43 17.66
C GLY A 98 -2.71 -19.06 18.08
N LEU A 99 -1.37 -18.93 18.09
CA LEU A 99 -0.70 -17.65 18.37
C LEU A 99 -1.07 -16.56 17.35
N ARG A 100 -1.13 -16.92 16.08
CA ARG A 100 -1.53 -15.97 15.01
C ARG A 100 -2.96 -15.46 15.21
N ILE A 101 -3.89 -16.36 15.56
CA ILE A 101 -5.29 -16.01 15.80
C ILE A 101 -5.40 -15.12 17.05
N LEU A 102 -4.74 -15.52 18.15
CA LEU A 102 -4.75 -14.76 19.41
C LEU A 102 -4.19 -13.33 19.20
N LEU A 103 -3.03 -13.20 18.55
CA LEU A 103 -2.44 -11.89 18.27
C LEU A 103 -3.36 -11.01 17.43
N ARG A 104 -4.06 -11.61 16.45
CA ARG A 104 -5.03 -10.88 15.62
C ARG A 104 -6.24 -10.41 16.43
N GLU A 105 -6.76 -11.25 17.33
CA GLU A 105 -7.83 -10.87 18.26
C GLU A 105 -7.42 -9.74 19.19
N GLU A 106 -6.15 -9.75 19.63
CA GLU A 106 -5.54 -8.69 20.45
C GLU A 106 -5.16 -7.42 19.65
N GLY A 107 -5.53 -7.35 18.36
CA GLY A 107 -5.24 -6.21 17.49
C GLY A 107 -3.76 -6.10 17.07
N VAL A 108 -2.98 -7.19 17.21
CA VAL A 108 -1.58 -7.24 16.76
C VAL A 108 -1.51 -7.89 15.38
N SER A 109 -0.84 -7.21 14.46
CA SER A 109 -0.52 -7.72 13.13
C SER A 109 0.99 -7.69 12.91
N PHE A 110 1.46 -8.41 11.89
CA PHE A 110 2.86 -8.43 11.48
C PHE A 110 3.04 -7.66 10.16
N PRO A 111 2.94 -6.32 10.18
CA PRO A 111 3.07 -5.50 9.00
C PRO A 111 4.53 -5.45 8.54
N ARG A 112 4.73 -5.29 7.23
CA ARG A 112 6.06 -4.98 6.69
C ARG A 112 6.48 -3.59 7.19
N LEU A 113 7.66 -3.49 7.81
CA LEU A 113 8.23 -2.20 8.17
C LEU A 113 8.50 -1.39 6.90
N LYS A 114 7.94 -0.20 6.82
CA LYS A 114 8.22 0.77 5.77
C LYS A 114 9.42 1.61 6.19
N THR A 115 10.37 1.76 5.28
CA THR A 115 11.50 2.70 5.45
C THR A 115 11.18 3.98 4.71
N TRP A 116 11.53 5.10 5.25
CA TRP A 116 11.47 6.39 4.59
C TRP A 116 12.87 7.00 4.49
N LYS A 117 13.06 7.89 3.54
CA LYS A 117 14.26 8.72 3.44
C LYS A 117 13.92 10.12 3.91
N THR A 118 14.71 10.66 4.83
CA THR A 118 14.61 12.08 5.19
C THR A 118 15.13 12.91 4.03
N SER A 119 14.42 13.96 3.68
CA SER A 119 14.89 14.93 2.69
C SER A 119 15.87 15.91 3.33
N HIS A 120 16.97 16.17 2.64
CA HIS A 120 17.93 17.22 2.95
C HIS A 120 17.87 18.36 1.90
N ASP A 121 16.77 18.48 1.19
CA ASP A 121 16.56 19.53 0.20
C ASP A 121 16.44 20.89 0.92
N PRO A 122 17.29 21.88 0.65
CA PRO A 122 17.21 23.19 1.31
C PRO A 122 15.90 23.92 0.97
N ASP A 123 15.33 23.64 -0.22
CA ASP A 123 14.10 24.26 -0.68
C ASP A 123 12.86 23.37 -0.45
N TYR A 124 12.95 22.42 0.49
CA TYR A 124 11.91 21.39 0.71
C TYR A 124 10.51 21.99 0.85
N ALA A 125 10.37 22.97 1.76
CA ALA A 125 9.06 23.58 2.07
C ALA A 125 8.48 24.29 0.85
N ALA A 126 9.29 25.06 0.14
CA ALA A 126 8.85 25.85 -1.03
C ALA A 126 8.44 24.91 -2.19
N LYS A 127 9.25 23.90 -2.49
CA LYS A 127 8.93 22.90 -3.53
C LYS A 127 7.68 22.10 -3.20
N LYS A 128 7.56 21.65 -1.95
CA LYS A 128 6.39 20.90 -1.49
C LYS A 128 5.13 21.77 -1.61
N ALA A 129 5.15 22.98 -1.10
CA ALA A 129 4.02 23.90 -1.17
C ALA A 129 3.61 24.20 -2.62
N ARG A 130 4.59 24.37 -3.54
CA ARG A 130 4.27 24.61 -4.95
C ARG A 130 3.61 23.39 -5.61
N VAL A 131 4.11 22.20 -5.35
CA VAL A 131 3.50 20.97 -5.89
C VAL A 131 2.10 20.74 -5.31
N GLU A 132 1.91 20.94 -4.01
CA GLU A 132 0.59 20.81 -3.36
C GLU A 132 -0.41 21.85 -3.91
N HIS A 133 0.02 23.09 -4.15
CA HIS A 133 -0.81 24.12 -4.76
C HIS A 133 -1.24 23.75 -6.20
N LEU A 134 -0.30 23.21 -7.01
CA LEU A 134 -0.64 22.72 -8.34
C LEU A 134 -1.66 21.56 -8.29
N TYR A 135 -1.55 20.71 -7.29
CA TYR A 135 -2.53 19.63 -7.11
C TYR A 135 -3.91 20.17 -6.67
N ALA A 136 -3.95 21.16 -5.80
CA ALA A 136 -5.21 21.82 -5.42
C ALA A 136 -5.91 22.47 -6.63
N ILE A 137 -5.14 23.03 -7.58
CA ILE A 137 -5.68 23.50 -8.86
C ILE A 137 -6.22 22.32 -9.70
N ALA A 138 -5.44 21.24 -9.83
CA ALA A 138 -5.86 20.08 -10.62
C ALA A 138 -7.10 19.36 -10.06
N ASP A 139 -7.24 19.34 -8.74
CA ASP A 139 -8.37 18.74 -8.03
C ASP A 139 -9.60 19.68 -7.96
N GLY A 140 -9.46 20.93 -8.45
CA GLY A 140 -10.54 21.93 -8.45
C GLY A 140 -10.80 22.57 -7.08
N GLU A 141 -9.90 22.39 -6.11
CA GLU A 141 -9.99 23.00 -4.78
C GLU A 141 -9.62 24.49 -4.81
N VAL A 142 -8.76 24.88 -5.75
CA VAL A 142 -8.29 26.25 -5.95
C VAL A 142 -8.48 26.62 -7.42
N LEU A 143 -9.03 27.80 -7.68
CA LEU A 143 -9.07 28.34 -9.05
C LEU A 143 -7.71 28.96 -9.39
N PRO A 144 -7.14 28.65 -10.58
CA PRO A 144 -5.87 29.23 -10.99
C PRO A 144 -5.98 30.76 -11.13
N GLU A 145 -5.01 31.47 -10.60
CA GLU A 145 -4.88 32.93 -10.79
C GLU A 145 -4.36 33.25 -12.21
N GLU A 146 -4.42 34.53 -12.60
CA GLU A 146 -3.90 34.95 -13.88
C GLU A 146 -2.40 34.61 -14.03
N GLY A 147 -2.05 33.84 -15.05
CA GLY A 147 -0.68 33.38 -15.29
C GLY A 147 -0.30 32.11 -14.56
N GLU A 148 -1.21 31.47 -13.82
CA GLU A 148 -0.98 30.15 -13.27
C GLU A 148 -1.27 29.01 -14.27
N PRO A 149 -0.70 27.82 -14.06
CA PRO A 149 -0.96 26.67 -14.91
C PRO A 149 -2.41 26.16 -14.78
N GLU A 150 -3.03 25.91 -15.93
CA GLU A 150 -4.37 25.32 -16.05
C GLU A 150 -4.29 23.79 -16.26
N VAL A 151 -3.14 23.32 -16.73
CA VAL A 151 -2.89 21.91 -17.06
C VAL A 151 -1.71 21.42 -16.27
N ILE A 152 -1.90 20.36 -15.49
CA ILE A 152 -0.87 19.79 -14.63
C ILE A 152 -0.56 18.35 -15.09
N PHE A 153 0.69 18.10 -15.42
CA PHE A 153 1.23 16.77 -15.66
C PHE A 153 2.10 16.33 -14.48
N CYS A 154 1.94 15.08 -14.06
CA CYS A 154 2.91 14.39 -13.21
C CYS A 154 3.78 13.51 -14.10
N MET A 155 5.08 13.73 -14.14
CA MET A 155 6.01 13.05 -15.04
C MET A 155 7.15 12.39 -14.28
N ASP A 156 7.57 11.20 -14.76
CA ASP A 156 8.77 10.53 -14.29
C ASP A 156 9.24 9.44 -15.29
N GLU A 157 10.38 8.79 -15.02
CA GLU A 157 10.90 7.68 -15.79
C GLU A 157 10.80 6.36 -15.07
N PHE A 158 10.00 5.46 -15.63
CA PHE A 158 9.91 4.08 -15.13
C PHE A 158 11.00 3.20 -15.78
N GLY A 159 11.83 2.59 -14.95
CA GLY A 159 12.92 1.71 -15.41
C GLY A 159 14.06 1.57 -14.41
N PRO A 160 15.11 0.82 -14.74
CA PRO A 160 15.41 0.24 -16.05
C PRO A 160 14.48 -0.92 -16.43
N LEU A 161 13.97 -0.90 -17.66
CA LEU A 161 13.23 -2.00 -18.24
C LEU A 161 14.21 -3.01 -18.83
N ASN A 162 14.52 -4.04 -18.05
CA ASN A 162 15.38 -5.14 -18.45
C ASN A 162 14.56 -6.26 -19.10
N LEU A 163 15.19 -7.05 -19.98
CA LEU A 163 14.64 -8.33 -20.45
C LEU A 163 14.97 -9.41 -19.44
N MET A 164 14.17 -9.51 -18.42
CA MET A 164 14.31 -10.48 -17.34
C MET A 164 12.94 -11.07 -16.96
N PRO A 165 12.90 -12.29 -16.42
CA PRO A 165 11.68 -12.80 -15.84
C PRO A 165 11.25 -11.95 -14.64
N HIS A 166 10.03 -11.46 -14.68
CA HIS A 166 9.42 -10.79 -13.54
C HIS A 166 8.66 -11.80 -12.69
N PRO A 167 8.90 -11.87 -11.37
CA PRO A 167 8.08 -12.67 -10.49
C PRO A 167 6.64 -12.17 -10.51
N GLY A 168 5.70 -13.06 -10.28
CA GLY A 168 4.29 -12.72 -10.29
C GLY A 168 3.46 -13.86 -9.71
N LYS A 169 2.15 -13.70 -9.69
CA LYS A 169 1.19 -14.71 -9.27
C LYS A 169 0.48 -15.25 -10.50
N GLN A 170 0.30 -16.56 -10.56
CA GLN A 170 -0.47 -17.22 -11.63
C GLN A 170 -1.39 -18.27 -11.01
N TRP A 171 -2.49 -18.52 -11.68
CA TRP A 171 -3.31 -19.68 -11.40
C TRP A 171 -2.50 -20.93 -11.71
N ALA A 172 -2.50 -21.88 -10.78
CA ALA A 172 -1.84 -23.18 -10.91
C ALA A 172 -2.60 -24.23 -10.11
N GLU A 173 -2.49 -25.48 -10.52
CA GLU A 173 -3.09 -26.59 -9.82
C GLU A 173 -2.58 -26.68 -8.38
N ARG A 174 -3.49 -27.01 -7.48
CA ARG A 174 -3.20 -27.08 -6.05
C ARG A 174 -2.31 -28.27 -5.74
N SER A 175 -1.33 -28.09 -4.88
CA SER A 175 -0.57 -29.18 -4.26
C SER A 175 -1.27 -29.68 -2.98
N GLY A 176 -1.04 -30.93 -2.58
CA GLY A 176 -1.59 -31.49 -1.34
C GLY A 176 -2.41 -32.75 -1.58
N LYS A 177 -3.26 -33.15 -0.61
CA LYS A 177 -4.04 -34.40 -0.64
C LYS A 177 -4.96 -34.55 -1.85
N HIS A 178 -5.43 -33.44 -2.43
CA HIS A 178 -6.32 -33.41 -3.60
C HIS A 178 -5.61 -32.93 -4.88
N LYS A 179 -4.30 -33.24 -5.00
CA LYS A 179 -3.56 -32.93 -6.22
C LYS A 179 -3.96 -33.89 -7.35
N ASP A 180 -4.09 -33.37 -8.55
CA ASP A 180 -4.18 -34.17 -9.75
C ASP A 180 -2.85 -34.97 -9.93
N PRO A 181 -2.88 -36.30 -10.00
CA PRO A 181 -1.67 -37.10 -10.25
C PRO A 181 -0.98 -36.76 -11.58
N GLY A 182 -1.73 -36.34 -12.59
CA GLY A 182 -1.23 -35.94 -13.90
C GLY A 182 -0.77 -34.51 -14.04
N ARG A 183 -0.84 -33.72 -12.96
CA ARG A 183 -0.48 -32.30 -13.02
C ARG A 183 1.01 -32.10 -13.37
N GLU A 184 1.28 -31.10 -14.20
CA GLU A 184 2.63 -30.66 -14.45
C GLU A 184 3.24 -29.95 -13.21
N PRO A 185 4.56 -30.10 -12.98
CA PRO A 185 5.27 -29.30 -11.97
C PRO A 185 5.07 -27.80 -12.22
N ARG A 186 4.98 -27.01 -11.15
CA ARG A 186 4.91 -25.54 -11.29
C ARG A 186 6.13 -25.04 -12.06
N ARG A 187 5.89 -24.34 -13.15
CA ARG A 187 6.96 -23.75 -13.95
C ARG A 187 7.79 -22.80 -13.08
N ARG A 188 9.10 -23.01 -13.08
CA ARG A 188 10.07 -22.09 -12.49
C ARG A 188 10.64 -21.23 -13.59
N ARG A 189 10.84 -19.95 -13.29
CA ARG A 189 11.52 -19.02 -14.18
C ARG A 189 12.99 -18.94 -13.80
N ARG A 190 13.86 -18.64 -14.77
CA ARG A 190 15.26 -18.36 -14.49
C ARG A 190 15.38 -17.14 -13.58
N ALA A 191 16.28 -17.18 -12.61
CA ALA A 191 16.57 -16.02 -11.75
C ALA A 191 17.56 -15.06 -12.40
N THR A 192 18.37 -15.57 -13.33
CA THR A 192 19.38 -14.78 -14.06
C THR A 192 18.75 -14.02 -15.22
N TYR A 193 19.19 -12.80 -15.43
CA TYR A 193 18.83 -11.99 -16.59
C TYR A 193 20.07 -11.63 -17.41
N ASN A 194 19.85 -11.47 -18.70
CA ASN A 194 20.90 -11.06 -19.63
C ASN A 194 20.72 -9.59 -20.01
N ARG A 195 21.83 -8.87 -20.12
CA ARG A 195 21.84 -7.46 -20.57
C ARG A 195 22.05 -7.32 -22.07
N TYR A 196 22.03 -8.41 -22.84
CA TYR A 196 22.33 -8.38 -24.29
C TYR A 196 21.46 -7.41 -25.10
N GLY A 197 20.21 -7.22 -24.70
CA GLY A 197 19.33 -6.24 -25.34
C GLY A 197 19.50 -4.80 -24.82
N GLY A 198 20.41 -4.57 -23.87
CA GLY A 198 20.51 -3.33 -23.12
C GLY A 198 19.29 -3.11 -22.24
N VAL A 199 19.01 -1.85 -21.90
CA VAL A 199 17.86 -1.43 -21.10
C VAL A 199 16.99 -0.47 -21.89
N ARG A 200 15.74 -0.29 -21.46
CA ARG A 200 14.87 0.79 -21.92
C ARG A 200 14.33 1.54 -20.70
N HIS A 201 13.83 2.73 -20.96
CA HIS A 201 13.20 3.58 -19.97
C HIS A 201 11.87 4.08 -20.55
N LEU A 202 10.80 4.01 -19.78
CA LEU A 202 9.54 4.60 -20.12
C LEU A 202 9.50 6.01 -19.52
N PHE A 203 9.54 7.05 -20.36
CA PHE A 203 9.12 8.38 -19.98
C PHE A 203 7.62 8.40 -19.96
N ALA A 204 7.03 8.69 -18.83
CA ALA A 204 5.57 8.71 -18.69
C ALA A 204 5.10 9.99 -18.02
N ALA A 205 3.88 10.42 -18.37
CA ALA A 205 3.22 11.56 -17.77
C ALA A 205 1.74 11.27 -17.57
N LEU A 206 1.24 11.56 -16.38
CA LEU A 206 -0.17 11.55 -16.05
C LEU A 206 -0.72 12.98 -16.19
N ASP A 207 -1.66 13.14 -17.09
CA ASP A 207 -2.46 14.35 -17.25
C ASP A 207 -3.57 14.34 -16.20
N LEU A 208 -3.48 15.21 -15.21
CA LEU A 208 -4.44 15.22 -14.11
C LEU A 208 -5.83 15.72 -14.53
N ALA A 209 -5.90 16.61 -15.51
CA ALA A 209 -7.17 17.16 -15.97
C ALA A 209 -7.99 16.15 -16.77
N LYS A 210 -7.34 15.24 -17.51
CA LYS A 210 -7.99 14.24 -18.38
C LYS A 210 -7.94 12.83 -17.81
N ASP A 211 -7.24 12.62 -16.70
CA ASP A 211 -6.89 11.31 -16.16
C ASP A 211 -6.33 10.36 -17.25
N LYS A 212 -5.38 10.85 -18.04
CA LYS A 212 -4.75 10.09 -19.12
C LYS A 212 -3.25 9.94 -18.90
N LEU A 213 -2.79 8.70 -19.07
CA LEU A 213 -1.39 8.34 -19.03
C LEU A 213 -0.80 8.38 -20.44
N TYR A 214 0.30 9.08 -20.61
CA TYR A 214 1.10 9.13 -21.84
C TYR A 214 2.47 8.49 -21.59
N GLY A 215 3.07 7.90 -22.64
CA GLY A 215 4.37 7.28 -22.42
C GLY A 215 5.17 7.02 -23.69
N HIS A 216 6.48 7.31 -23.65
CA HIS A 216 7.46 7.04 -24.68
C HIS A 216 8.59 6.17 -24.16
N ILE A 217 8.88 5.06 -24.82
CA ILE A 217 9.98 4.16 -24.45
C ILE A 217 11.23 4.58 -25.19
N LYS A 218 12.31 4.85 -24.44
CA LYS A 218 13.60 5.33 -24.95
C LYS A 218 14.75 4.41 -24.49
N PRO A 219 15.84 4.31 -25.26
CA PRO A 219 17.00 3.49 -24.86
C PRO A 219 17.84 4.13 -23.76
N VAL A 220 17.74 5.44 -23.57
CA VAL A 220 18.48 6.19 -22.55
C VAL A 220 17.61 7.28 -21.95
N LYS A 221 17.90 7.66 -20.70
CA LYS A 221 17.23 8.76 -20.00
C LYS A 221 18.18 9.95 -19.85
N ARG A 222 18.30 10.72 -20.90
CA ARG A 222 19.12 11.94 -20.96
C ARG A 222 18.25 13.18 -21.17
N ARG A 223 18.81 14.36 -20.96
CA ARG A 223 18.11 15.65 -21.13
C ARG A 223 17.45 15.80 -22.52
N THR A 224 18.06 15.24 -23.55
CA THR A 224 17.46 15.27 -24.90
C THR A 224 16.16 14.49 -24.95
N GLN A 225 16.10 13.26 -24.39
CA GLN A 225 14.90 12.45 -24.38
C GLN A 225 13.83 13.05 -23.45
N PHE A 226 14.23 13.63 -22.33
CA PHE A 226 13.35 14.39 -21.46
C PHE A 226 12.69 15.54 -22.23
N LEU A 227 13.47 16.40 -22.87
CA LEU A 227 12.93 17.51 -23.67
C LEU A 227 12.10 17.07 -24.88
N GLU A 228 12.45 15.96 -25.54
CA GLU A 228 11.61 15.37 -26.59
C GLU A 228 10.24 14.99 -26.05
N PHE A 229 10.19 14.41 -24.87
CA PHE A 229 8.94 14.04 -24.25
C PHE A 229 8.14 15.27 -23.76
N CYS A 230 8.80 16.25 -23.16
CA CYS A 230 8.15 17.52 -22.80
C CYS A 230 7.55 18.23 -24.01
N ARG A 231 8.26 18.27 -25.17
CA ARG A 231 7.72 18.81 -26.42
C ARG A 231 6.46 18.07 -26.86
N TYR A 232 6.48 16.74 -26.78
CA TYR A 232 5.28 15.96 -27.08
C TYR A 232 4.11 16.32 -26.13
N LEU A 233 4.33 16.44 -24.84
CA LEU A 233 3.30 16.85 -23.89
C LEU A 233 2.73 18.24 -24.22
N ARG A 234 3.62 19.18 -24.63
CA ARG A 234 3.21 20.52 -25.05
C ARG A 234 2.22 20.48 -26.23
N THR A 235 2.42 19.58 -27.20
CA THR A 235 1.52 19.45 -28.38
C THR A 235 0.14 18.94 -28.08
N LEU A 236 -0.13 18.44 -26.86
CA LEU A 236 -1.44 17.91 -26.46
C LEU A 236 -2.44 19.01 -26.11
N TYR A 237 -1.96 20.25 -25.97
CA TYR A 237 -2.75 21.41 -25.59
C TYR A 237 -2.44 22.64 -26.46
N PRO A 238 -3.37 23.59 -26.59
CA PRO A 238 -3.13 24.84 -27.29
C PRO A 238 -1.98 25.65 -26.69
N ASP A 239 -1.25 26.40 -27.50
CA ASP A 239 -0.08 27.20 -27.04
C ASP A 239 -0.43 28.21 -25.94
N LYS A 240 -1.66 28.70 -25.92
CA LYS A 240 -2.16 29.64 -24.89
C LYS A 240 -2.29 29.02 -23.52
N ALA A 241 -2.61 27.72 -23.43
CA ALA A 241 -2.74 27.02 -22.16
C ALA A 241 -1.39 26.93 -21.45
N ARG A 242 -1.31 27.44 -20.23
CA ARG A 242 -0.12 27.28 -19.41
C ARG A 242 -0.09 25.89 -18.79
N ILE A 243 1.05 25.22 -18.90
CA ILE A 243 1.24 23.85 -18.44
C ILE A 243 2.25 23.82 -17.29
N ALA A 244 1.96 23.09 -16.22
CA ALA A 244 2.95 22.67 -15.25
C ALA A 244 3.31 21.19 -15.44
N ILE A 245 4.60 20.87 -15.34
CA ILE A 245 5.13 19.51 -15.33
C ILE A 245 5.78 19.29 -13.97
N VAL A 246 5.13 18.50 -13.11
CA VAL A 246 5.68 18.07 -11.82
C VAL A 246 6.61 16.88 -12.09
N CYS A 247 7.88 16.98 -11.70
CA CYS A 247 8.88 15.94 -11.88
C CYS A 247 9.90 15.95 -10.73
N ASP A 248 10.76 14.92 -10.66
CA ASP A 248 11.83 14.83 -9.69
C ASP A 248 13.04 15.73 -10.01
N ASN A 249 13.94 15.84 -9.04
CA ASN A 249 15.19 16.60 -9.16
C ASN A 249 16.30 15.84 -9.92
N PHE A 250 15.96 14.90 -10.79
CA PHE A 250 16.99 14.18 -11.55
C PHE A 250 17.78 15.12 -12.46
N SER A 251 19.09 14.98 -12.48
CA SER A 251 19.99 15.91 -13.19
C SER A 251 19.62 16.27 -14.65
N PRO A 252 19.10 15.35 -15.48
CA PRO A 252 18.61 15.70 -16.82
C PRO A 252 17.40 16.65 -16.84
N HIS A 253 16.61 16.72 -15.77
CA HIS A 253 15.43 17.57 -15.67
C HIS A 253 15.79 19.01 -15.28
N LEU A 254 16.93 19.19 -14.62
CA LEU A 254 17.30 20.45 -14.02
C LEU A 254 17.82 21.49 -15.01
N THR A 255 17.45 22.72 -14.75
CA THR A 255 18.14 23.89 -15.29
C THR A 255 19.36 24.19 -14.43
N MET A 256 20.55 24.15 -14.99
CA MET A 256 21.80 24.35 -14.26
C MET A 256 22.62 25.47 -14.91
N LYS A 257 23.52 26.10 -14.13
CA LYS A 257 24.40 27.19 -14.62
C LYS A 257 25.13 26.83 -15.95
N LYS A 258 25.58 25.54 -16.07
CA LYS A 258 26.28 25.05 -17.27
C LYS A 258 25.35 24.58 -18.40
N CYS A 259 24.05 24.41 -18.14
CA CYS A 259 23.09 23.94 -19.13
C CYS A 259 21.66 24.43 -18.82
N GLN A 260 21.24 25.46 -19.52
CA GLN A 260 19.94 26.09 -19.34
C GLN A 260 18.84 25.59 -20.29
N ARG A 261 19.12 24.56 -21.08
CA ARG A 261 18.21 24.06 -22.13
C ARG A 261 16.79 23.79 -21.64
N VAL A 262 16.62 23.27 -20.42
CA VAL A 262 15.30 22.98 -19.87
C VAL A 262 14.55 24.27 -19.55
N GLY A 263 15.15 25.18 -18.79
CA GLY A 263 14.52 26.45 -18.44
C GLY A 263 14.23 27.33 -19.64
N THR A 264 15.20 27.43 -20.58
CA THR A 264 15.01 28.19 -21.85
C THR A 264 13.82 27.63 -22.64
N TRP A 265 13.75 26.29 -22.76
CA TRP A 265 12.64 25.66 -23.48
C TRP A 265 11.31 25.91 -22.74
N ALA A 266 11.29 25.72 -21.42
CA ALA A 266 10.09 25.90 -20.62
C ALA A 266 9.52 27.32 -20.73
N ALA A 267 10.39 28.33 -20.58
CA ALA A 267 10.00 29.74 -20.75
C ALA A 267 9.45 30.06 -22.13
N ALA A 268 10.10 29.52 -23.19
CA ALA A 268 9.69 29.76 -24.57
C ALA A 268 8.38 29.04 -24.96
N ASN A 269 7.90 28.09 -24.18
CA ASN A 269 6.76 27.26 -24.53
C ASN A 269 5.60 27.37 -23.52
N ASN A 270 5.57 28.39 -22.68
CA ASN A 270 4.56 28.61 -21.65
C ASN A 270 4.40 27.38 -20.70
N VAL A 271 5.55 26.82 -20.27
CA VAL A 271 5.62 25.64 -19.39
C VAL A 271 6.36 25.99 -18.11
N GLU A 272 5.83 25.54 -16.99
CA GLU A 272 6.49 25.54 -15.69
C GLU A 272 7.02 24.12 -15.40
N ILE A 273 8.26 23.99 -14.97
CA ILE A 273 8.78 22.73 -14.41
C ILE A 273 8.78 22.87 -12.90
N ALA A 274 7.89 22.12 -12.24
CA ALA A 274 7.76 22.10 -10.78
C ALA A 274 8.47 20.85 -10.22
N TYR A 275 9.53 21.08 -9.43
CA TYR A 275 10.33 19.97 -8.90
C TYR A 275 9.80 19.49 -7.57
N THR A 276 9.65 18.16 -7.40
CA THR A 276 9.45 17.57 -6.07
C THR A 276 10.71 17.72 -5.23
N PRO A 277 10.61 17.82 -3.89
CA PRO A 277 11.80 17.84 -3.04
C PRO A 277 12.60 16.55 -3.20
N THR A 278 13.90 16.62 -2.99
CA THR A 278 14.79 15.45 -3.03
C THR A 278 14.33 14.38 -2.05
N ASN A 279 14.36 13.10 -2.42
CA ASN A 279 13.85 11.96 -1.67
C ASN A 279 12.33 12.00 -1.38
N SER A 280 11.56 12.75 -2.13
CA SER A 280 10.09 12.88 -1.96
C SER A 280 9.33 12.45 -3.21
N SER A 281 9.75 11.35 -3.85
CA SER A 281 9.05 10.79 -5.02
C SER A 281 7.60 10.42 -4.73
N TRP A 282 7.28 10.08 -3.48
CA TRP A 282 5.92 9.83 -3.02
C TRP A 282 4.96 11.01 -3.27
N LEU A 283 5.47 12.22 -3.38
CA LEU A 283 4.68 13.40 -3.71
C LEU A 283 4.30 13.43 -5.21
N ASN A 284 4.96 12.66 -6.06
CA ASN A 284 4.66 12.61 -7.49
C ASN A 284 3.57 11.57 -7.77
N ARG A 285 2.37 12.01 -8.11
CA ARG A 285 1.19 11.15 -8.34
C ARG A 285 1.37 10.08 -9.43
N ILE A 286 2.38 10.22 -10.29
CA ILE A 286 2.67 9.21 -11.32
C ILE A 286 3.21 7.90 -10.74
N GLU A 287 3.79 7.91 -9.55
CA GLU A 287 4.34 6.70 -8.93
C GLU A 287 3.30 5.58 -8.75
N ALA A 288 2.06 5.96 -8.44
CA ALA A 288 0.96 5.00 -8.39
C ALA A 288 0.69 4.35 -9.75
N GLN A 289 0.83 5.10 -10.85
CA GLN A 289 0.66 4.57 -12.21
C GLN A 289 1.76 3.55 -12.55
N PHE A 290 2.97 3.74 -12.06
CA PHE A 290 4.08 2.79 -12.23
C PHE A 290 3.86 1.51 -11.44
N THR A 291 3.29 1.61 -10.25
CA THR A 291 2.87 0.44 -9.46
C THR A 291 1.81 -0.37 -10.22
N ALA A 292 0.79 0.29 -10.75
CA ALA A 292 -0.26 -0.35 -11.55
C ALA A 292 0.30 -0.94 -12.86
N LEU A 293 1.15 -0.20 -13.58
CA LEU A 293 1.81 -0.69 -14.79
C LEU A 293 2.62 -1.96 -14.51
N ARG A 294 3.42 -1.98 -13.44
CA ARG A 294 4.16 -3.18 -13.05
C ARG A 294 3.24 -4.35 -12.81
N TYR A 295 2.21 -4.14 -12.00
CA TYR A 295 1.24 -5.18 -11.63
C TYR A 295 0.51 -5.77 -12.84
N PHE A 296 0.04 -4.93 -13.77
CA PHE A 296 -0.78 -5.38 -14.90
C PHE A 296 0.02 -5.83 -16.12
N THR A 297 1.28 -5.40 -16.29
CA THR A 297 2.03 -5.63 -17.54
C THR A 297 3.37 -6.34 -17.39
N LEU A 298 4.01 -6.24 -16.22
CA LEU A 298 5.33 -6.83 -16.03
C LEU A 298 5.30 -8.06 -15.13
N ASP A 299 4.53 -8.01 -14.03
CA ASP A 299 4.45 -9.13 -13.10
C ASP A 299 4.02 -10.41 -13.83
N GLY A 300 4.77 -11.48 -13.60
CA GLY A 300 4.49 -12.74 -14.24
C GLY A 300 4.95 -12.86 -15.70
N THR A 301 5.69 -11.89 -16.28
CA THR A 301 6.15 -11.93 -17.67
C THR A 301 7.62 -12.37 -17.81
N ASP A 302 7.99 -12.79 -19.01
CA ASP A 302 9.36 -13.06 -19.44
C ASP A 302 9.44 -12.73 -20.95
N HIS A 303 9.58 -11.45 -21.26
CA HIS A 303 9.59 -10.98 -22.64
C HIS A 303 10.90 -11.32 -23.35
N ALA A 304 10.81 -11.86 -24.56
CA ALA A 304 11.98 -12.18 -25.37
C ALA A 304 12.69 -10.94 -25.92
N THR A 305 11.94 -9.87 -26.19
CA THR A 305 12.47 -8.65 -26.81
C THR A 305 11.89 -7.38 -26.21
N HIS A 306 12.64 -6.28 -26.29
CA HIS A 306 12.13 -4.94 -25.91
C HIS A 306 10.96 -4.47 -26.79
N LYS A 307 10.85 -4.97 -28.02
CA LYS A 307 9.71 -4.69 -28.89
C LYS A 307 8.42 -5.28 -28.32
N GLU A 308 8.48 -6.52 -27.88
CA GLU A 308 7.36 -7.21 -27.23
C GLU A 308 6.97 -6.55 -25.91
N GLN A 309 7.95 -6.31 -25.02
CA GLN A 309 7.75 -5.62 -23.75
C GLN A 309 7.13 -4.23 -23.96
N GLY A 310 7.69 -3.46 -24.88
CA GLY A 310 7.19 -2.13 -25.22
C GLY A 310 5.81 -2.14 -25.86
N SER A 311 5.48 -3.17 -26.65
CA SER A 311 4.13 -3.35 -27.20
C SER A 311 3.12 -3.61 -26.09
N MET A 312 3.47 -4.43 -25.10
CA MET A 312 2.59 -4.70 -23.97
C MET A 312 2.33 -3.46 -23.12
N ILE A 313 3.38 -2.69 -22.81
CA ILE A 313 3.26 -1.43 -22.08
C ILE A 313 2.36 -0.44 -22.82
N ARG A 314 2.54 -0.26 -24.14
CA ARG A 314 1.69 0.65 -24.93
C ARG A 314 0.22 0.20 -24.95
N ARG A 315 -0.04 -1.09 -25.08
CA ARG A 315 -1.41 -1.63 -25.02
C ARG A 315 -2.05 -1.40 -23.67
N TYR A 316 -1.27 -1.54 -22.58
CA TYR A 316 -1.74 -1.23 -21.23
C TYR A 316 -2.11 0.26 -21.11
N ILE A 317 -1.26 1.18 -21.55
CA ILE A 317 -1.54 2.62 -21.50
C ILE A 317 -2.85 2.94 -22.24
N ILE A 318 -3.06 2.34 -23.42
CA ILE A 318 -4.31 2.51 -24.18
C ILE A 318 -5.50 1.94 -23.40
N TRP A 319 -5.36 0.75 -22.85
CA TRP A 319 -6.42 0.11 -22.06
C TRP A 319 -6.74 0.93 -20.82
N ARG A 320 -5.72 1.33 -20.05
CA ARG A 320 -5.86 2.15 -18.83
C ARG A 320 -6.62 3.45 -19.12
N ASN A 321 -6.27 4.13 -20.19
CA ASN A 321 -6.90 5.40 -20.56
C ASN A 321 -8.37 5.26 -21.01
N ARG A 322 -8.79 4.05 -21.40
CA ARG A 322 -10.18 3.73 -21.73
C ARG A 322 -10.98 3.23 -20.54
N HIS A 323 -10.29 2.72 -19.53
CA HIS A 323 -10.88 2.05 -18.36
C HIS A 323 -10.46 2.72 -17.05
N ALA A 324 -10.35 4.04 -17.03
CA ALA A 324 -9.95 4.80 -15.84
C ALA A 324 -10.87 4.55 -14.63
N GLU A 325 -12.14 4.18 -14.87
CA GLU A 325 -13.14 3.86 -13.85
C GLU A 325 -13.13 2.38 -13.40
N ASP A 326 -12.23 1.54 -13.93
CA ASP A 326 -12.16 0.13 -13.54
C ASP A 326 -11.85 -0.02 -12.05
N ARG A 327 -12.68 -0.75 -11.32
CA ARG A 327 -12.59 -0.89 -9.87
C ARG A 327 -11.28 -1.51 -9.41
N HIS A 328 -10.77 -2.48 -10.17
CA HIS A 328 -9.53 -3.16 -9.82
C HIS A 328 -8.31 -2.26 -10.06
N LEU A 329 -8.31 -1.53 -11.16
CA LEU A 329 -7.28 -0.52 -11.45
C LEU A 329 -7.27 0.55 -10.35
N ARG A 330 -8.42 1.14 -10.01
CA ARG A 330 -8.51 2.13 -8.92
C ARG A 330 -8.02 1.58 -7.59
N ALA A 331 -8.41 0.38 -7.20
CA ALA A 331 -7.96 -0.23 -5.96
C ALA A 331 -6.42 -0.45 -5.91
N VAL A 332 -5.76 -0.66 -7.05
CA VAL A 332 -4.29 -0.76 -7.13
C VAL A 332 -3.66 0.62 -7.02
N LEU A 333 -4.22 1.63 -7.67
CA LEU A 333 -3.74 3.02 -7.63
C LEU A 333 -3.89 3.61 -6.23
N ASP A 334 -5.04 3.45 -5.59
CA ASP A 334 -5.32 3.97 -4.25
C ASP A 334 -4.37 3.37 -3.20
N ARG A 335 -4.12 2.07 -3.27
CA ARG A 335 -3.13 1.43 -2.36
C ARG A 335 -1.71 1.96 -2.54
N ALA A 336 -1.37 2.39 -3.74
CA ALA A 336 -0.05 2.96 -4.01
C ALA A 336 0.06 4.43 -3.57
N ASN A 337 -1.05 5.18 -3.60
CA ASN A 337 -1.11 6.57 -3.15
C ASN A 337 -1.11 6.74 -1.62
N VAL A 338 -1.52 5.71 -0.87
CA VAL A 338 -1.54 5.72 0.62
C VAL A 338 -0.15 5.41 1.22
N ALA A 339 0.87 5.29 0.41
CA ALA A 339 2.22 4.92 0.85
C ALA A 339 3.02 6.11 1.38
#